data_70de92414d7a9981394d440457dda5e4
#
_entry.id   70de92414d7a9981394d440457dda5e4
#
_cell.length_a   1.000
_cell.length_b   1.000
_cell.length_c   1.000
_cell.angle_alpha   90.00
_cell.angle_beta   90.00
_cell.angle_gamma   90.00
#
_symmetry.space_group_name_H-M   'P 1'
#
loop_
_entity.id
_entity.type
_entity.pdbx_description
1 polymer ?
#
loop_
_entity_poly.entity_id
_entity_poly.type
_entity_poly.pdbx_seq_one_letter_code
_entity_poly.pdbx_strand_id
1 'polypeptide(L)'
;ENALYNTIDTLKGLLSPTFPAFSTTAGNVTLKVVDESMKDNFAPAAYFVSPLDNKSSDETIIINNWDSTGYLSYDLLSHEGIPGHLYQYNYLKNSNQHNIVKVLCPTAYKEGWATYAEHYAANLYGTTDSKDNLIMRYRVKKVLAQGYLRVLVDMKVNYDGVSAKDIETWLTDTVKLNEHAYFLNSSAQDPYDSKKLVYKESTISDFATNLYFDAIMQPANAATYYYGYIQVTDVINGLTKKGYSLYDAHKAFLDAPYTFTQIKEKYGL
;
A
#
# COMPACT_ATOMS: atom_id res chain seq x y z
N GLU A 1 17.70 13.42 1.76
CA GLU A 1 18.01 12.41 0.70
C GLU A 1 18.74 11.19 1.27
N ASN A 2 19.88 11.34 1.94
CA ASN A 2 20.65 10.21 2.46
C ASN A 2 19.84 9.28 3.38
N ALA A 3 18.94 9.81 4.21
CA ALA A 3 18.10 9.01 5.10
C ALA A 3 17.13 8.08 4.34
N LEU A 4 16.60 8.52 3.20
CA LEU A 4 15.69 7.75 2.36
C LEU A 4 16.42 6.61 1.63
N TYR A 5 17.62 6.88 1.11
CA TYR A 5 18.45 5.83 0.51
C TYR A 5 18.85 4.78 1.53
N ASN A 6 19.23 5.18 2.75
CA ASN A 6 19.52 4.26 3.84
C ASN A 6 18.30 3.39 4.21
N THR A 7 17.09 3.93 4.09
CA THR A 7 15.86 3.15 4.31
C THR A 7 15.69 2.08 3.24
N ILE A 8 15.92 2.39 1.97
CA ILE A 8 15.87 1.40 0.87
C ILE A 8 16.89 0.29 1.09
N ASP A 9 18.13 0.63 1.46
CA ASP A 9 19.16 -0.38 1.69
C ASP A 9 18.86 -1.23 2.93
N THR A 10 18.27 -0.64 3.96
CA THR A 10 17.76 -1.37 5.13
C THR A 10 16.68 -2.37 4.71
N LEU A 11 15.69 -1.94 3.92
CA LEU A 11 14.62 -2.80 3.40
C LEU A 11 15.18 -3.96 2.58
N LYS A 12 16.13 -3.70 1.67
CA LYS A 12 16.80 -4.76 0.90
C LYS A 12 17.44 -5.81 1.81
N GLY A 13 18.13 -5.38 2.87
CA GLY A 13 18.78 -6.27 3.82
C GLY A 13 17.81 -7.13 4.63
N LEU A 14 16.74 -6.52 5.13
CA LEU A 14 15.74 -7.19 5.96
C LEU A 14 14.92 -8.24 5.20
N LEU A 15 14.74 -8.06 3.91
CA LEU A 15 13.83 -8.88 3.11
C LEU A 15 14.49 -10.05 2.40
N SER A 16 15.82 -10.03 2.28
CA SER A 16 16.57 -11.05 1.54
C SER A 16 16.31 -12.51 1.95
N PRO A 17 16.01 -12.85 3.21
CA PRO A 17 15.73 -14.24 3.60
C PRO A 17 14.36 -14.75 3.14
N THR A 18 13.40 -13.86 2.90
CA THR A 18 11.99 -14.23 2.71
C THR A 18 11.41 -13.82 1.35
N PHE A 19 12.14 -13.02 0.57
CA PHE A 19 11.73 -12.63 -0.77
C PHE A 19 12.74 -13.10 -1.81
N PRO A 20 12.31 -13.48 -3.03
CA PRO A 20 13.20 -13.72 -4.14
C PRO A 20 14.19 -12.59 -4.35
N ALA A 21 15.41 -12.93 -4.77
CA ALA A 21 16.45 -11.94 -4.99
C ALA A 21 15.95 -10.83 -5.92
N PHE A 22 16.21 -9.59 -5.55
CA PHE A 22 15.97 -8.43 -6.40
C PHE A 22 16.87 -8.54 -7.63
N SER A 23 16.29 -8.41 -8.83
CA SER A 23 17.08 -8.50 -10.05
C SER A 23 18.10 -7.36 -10.12
N THR A 24 19.37 -7.73 -10.19
CA THR A 24 20.48 -6.78 -10.33
C THR A 24 20.49 -6.06 -11.69
N THR A 25 19.59 -6.44 -12.60
CA THR A 25 19.43 -5.77 -13.91
C THR A 25 18.61 -4.49 -13.80
N ALA A 26 17.94 -4.25 -12.68
CA ALA A 26 17.39 -2.93 -12.40
C ALA A 26 18.57 -1.95 -12.26
N GLY A 27 18.49 -0.80 -12.92
CA GLY A 27 19.43 0.30 -12.76
C GLY A 27 19.42 0.87 -11.34
N ASN A 28 20.02 2.01 -11.15
CA ASN A 28 19.99 2.67 -9.84
C ASN A 28 18.58 3.11 -9.47
N VAL A 29 18.23 2.97 -8.19
CA VAL A 29 17.00 3.55 -7.67
C VAL A 29 17.25 5.02 -7.37
N THR A 30 16.51 5.90 -8.03
CA THR A 30 16.57 7.35 -7.82
C THR A 30 15.34 7.80 -7.05
N LEU A 31 15.56 8.54 -5.97
CA LEU A 31 14.50 9.19 -5.21
C LEU A 31 14.39 10.64 -5.68
N LYS A 32 13.20 11.04 -6.12
CA LYS A 32 12.90 12.41 -6.51
C LYS A 32 11.82 12.98 -5.60
N VAL A 33 11.99 14.22 -5.21
CA VAL A 33 10.97 14.93 -4.45
C VAL A 33 10.12 15.72 -5.42
N VAL A 34 8.80 15.72 -5.19
CA VAL A 34 7.84 16.54 -5.96
C VAL A 34 8.20 18.01 -5.83
N ASP A 35 8.10 18.75 -6.93
CA ASP A 35 8.23 20.20 -6.90
C ASP A 35 7.17 20.82 -5.98
N GLU A 36 7.55 21.86 -5.23
CA GLU A 36 6.65 22.48 -4.26
C GLU A 36 5.34 22.96 -4.88
N SER A 37 5.36 23.39 -6.13
CA SER A 37 4.17 23.82 -6.88
C SER A 37 3.17 22.70 -7.14
N MET A 38 3.58 21.44 -7.06
CA MET A 38 2.74 20.27 -7.31
C MET A 38 2.31 19.53 -6.04
N LYS A 39 2.83 19.90 -4.88
CA LYS A 39 2.66 19.17 -3.62
C LYS A 39 1.21 18.89 -3.24
N ASP A 40 0.30 19.83 -3.50
CA ASP A 40 -1.10 19.72 -3.11
C ASP A 40 -1.93 18.83 -4.05
N ASN A 41 -1.39 18.49 -5.22
CA ASN A 41 -2.08 17.73 -6.26
C ASN A 41 -1.40 16.39 -6.60
N PHE A 42 -0.37 16.01 -5.86
CA PHE A 42 0.34 14.76 -6.10
C PHE A 42 0.11 13.78 -4.95
N ALA A 43 0.11 12.47 -5.26
CA ALA A 43 0.05 11.42 -4.24
C ALA A 43 1.22 11.55 -3.23
N PRO A 44 1.10 11.02 -2.01
CA PRO A 44 2.17 11.05 -1.02
C PRO A 44 3.49 10.45 -1.51
N ALA A 45 3.43 9.40 -2.32
CA ALA A 45 4.53 8.86 -3.10
C ALA A 45 4.01 8.15 -4.34
N ALA A 46 4.88 7.87 -5.30
CA ALA A 46 4.58 7.05 -6.47
C ALA A 46 5.85 6.41 -7.04
N TYR A 47 5.79 5.12 -7.35
CA TYR A 47 6.78 4.49 -8.19
C TYR A 47 6.53 4.80 -9.67
N PHE A 48 7.53 5.30 -10.35
CA PHE A 48 7.44 5.61 -11.78
C PHE A 48 7.86 4.40 -12.61
N VAL A 49 6.86 3.74 -13.20
CA VAL A 49 7.04 2.49 -13.94
C VAL A 49 7.97 2.71 -15.14
N SER A 50 9.08 1.98 -15.16
CA SER A 50 10.05 2.03 -16.25
C SER A 50 9.57 1.24 -17.48
N PRO A 51 10.02 1.55 -18.73
CA PRO A 51 9.64 0.82 -19.92
C PRO A 51 9.99 -0.66 -19.87
N LEU A 52 9.12 -1.53 -20.40
CA LEU A 52 9.31 -2.99 -20.40
C LEU A 52 10.50 -3.46 -21.22
N ASP A 53 10.84 -2.76 -22.27
CA ASP A 53 11.93 -3.08 -23.20
C ASP A 53 13.29 -2.63 -22.68
N ASN A 54 13.33 -1.67 -21.75
CA ASN A 54 14.57 -1.22 -21.14
C ASN A 54 14.83 -1.91 -19.79
N LYS A 55 15.46 -3.08 -19.84
CA LYS A 55 15.76 -3.88 -18.64
C LYS A 55 16.83 -3.28 -17.71
N SER A 56 17.61 -2.34 -18.21
CA SER A 56 18.68 -1.65 -17.46
C SER A 56 18.33 -0.22 -17.08
N SER A 57 17.04 0.18 -17.20
CA SER A 57 16.63 1.54 -16.85
C SER A 57 16.77 1.80 -15.35
N ASP A 58 17.13 3.03 -15.03
CA ASP A 58 17.04 3.53 -13.66
C ASP A 58 15.58 3.55 -13.21
N GLU A 59 15.36 3.17 -11.98
CA GLU A 59 14.03 3.16 -11.36
C GLU A 59 13.85 4.45 -10.55
N THR A 60 12.66 5.05 -10.62
CA THR A 60 12.39 6.31 -9.94
C THR A 60 11.21 6.18 -9.00
N ILE A 61 11.39 6.57 -7.74
CA ILE A 61 10.31 6.79 -6.78
C ILE A 61 10.22 8.29 -6.54
N ILE A 62 9.00 8.84 -6.71
CA ILE A 62 8.70 10.23 -6.43
C ILE A 62 8.06 10.30 -5.05
N ILE A 63 8.51 11.23 -4.20
CA ILE A 63 8.02 11.42 -2.84
C ILE A 63 7.49 12.84 -2.71
N ASN A 64 6.23 12.97 -2.32
CA ASN A 64 5.55 14.25 -2.11
C ASN A 64 5.63 14.72 -0.66
N ASN A 65 6.25 14.01 0.23
CA ASN A 65 6.19 14.39 1.62
C ASN A 65 7.51 14.99 2.08
N TRP A 66 7.54 16.31 2.18
CA TRP A 66 8.63 17.08 2.75
C TRP A 66 8.78 16.89 4.27
N ASP A 67 7.76 16.29 4.87
CA ASP A 67 7.60 16.14 6.30
C ASP A 67 7.85 14.74 6.80
N SER A 68 8.74 14.04 6.13
CA SER A 68 9.06 12.67 6.51
C SER A 68 9.56 12.58 7.96
N THR A 69 8.61 12.43 8.89
CA THR A 69 8.97 11.69 10.09
C THR A 69 9.50 10.35 9.60
N GLY A 70 10.55 9.79 10.19
CA GLY A 70 11.18 8.55 9.69
C GLY A 70 10.20 7.40 9.45
N TYR A 71 9.02 7.43 10.08
CA TYR A 71 7.94 6.47 9.89
C TYR A 71 7.23 6.58 8.53
N LEU A 72 6.91 7.80 8.07
CA LEU A 72 6.26 8.01 6.76
C LEU A 72 7.13 7.53 5.62
N SER A 73 8.43 7.76 5.73
CA SER A 73 9.36 7.33 4.70
C SER A 73 9.48 5.81 4.61
N TYR A 74 9.42 5.11 5.73
CA TYR A 74 9.59 3.65 5.75
C TYR A 74 8.38 2.93 5.14
N ASP A 75 7.16 3.26 5.56
CA ASP A 75 5.95 2.63 5.01
C ASP A 75 5.73 3.00 3.54
N LEU A 76 5.92 4.26 3.14
CA LEU A 76 5.85 4.68 1.75
C LEU A 76 6.90 3.99 0.88
N LEU A 77 8.16 3.91 1.33
CA LEU A 77 9.22 3.26 0.57
C LEU A 77 9.07 1.73 0.51
N SER A 78 8.43 1.12 1.50
CA SER A 78 8.09 -0.30 1.42
C SER A 78 6.92 -0.59 0.47
N HIS A 79 5.98 0.35 0.32
CA HIS A 79 4.86 0.26 -0.62
C HIS A 79 5.32 0.54 -2.06
N GLU A 80 5.90 1.72 -2.32
CA GLU A 80 6.30 2.16 -3.66
C GLU A 80 7.60 1.49 -4.14
N GLY A 81 8.48 1.16 -3.21
CA GLY A 81 9.81 0.65 -3.48
C GLY A 81 9.94 -0.86 -3.28
N ILE A 82 10.63 -1.22 -2.19
CA ILE A 82 11.03 -2.59 -1.86
C ILE A 82 10.45 -2.98 -0.50
N PRO A 83 9.64 -4.05 -0.45
CA PRO A 83 9.33 -5.06 -1.46
C PRO A 83 8.04 -4.80 -2.27
N GLY A 84 7.55 -3.55 -2.32
CA GLY A 84 6.31 -3.18 -2.98
C GLY A 84 6.38 -3.08 -4.51
N HIS A 85 5.87 -1.98 -5.06
CA HIS A 85 5.66 -1.82 -6.51
C HIS A 85 6.93 -1.95 -7.36
N LEU A 86 8.00 -1.23 -7.01
CA LEU A 86 9.26 -1.27 -7.76
C LEU A 86 9.82 -2.70 -7.81
N TYR A 87 9.83 -3.39 -6.67
CA TYR A 87 10.31 -4.75 -6.58
C TYR A 87 9.44 -5.71 -7.42
N GLN A 88 8.11 -5.67 -7.23
CA GLN A 88 7.18 -6.52 -7.95
C GLN A 88 7.26 -6.30 -9.47
N TYR A 89 7.28 -5.04 -9.90
CA TYR A 89 7.36 -4.72 -11.32
C TYR A 89 8.67 -5.20 -11.94
N ASN A 90 9.81 -4.99 -11.27
CA ASN A 90 11.09 -5.48 -11.77
C ASN A 90 11.15 -7.02 -11.80
N TYR A 91 10.56 -7.68 -10.83
CA TYR A 91 10.43 -9.14 -10.86
C TYR A 91 9.62 -9.59 -12.10
N LEU A 92 8.46 -8.98 -12.32
CA LEU A 92 7.60 -9.27 -13.47
C LEU A 92 8.26 -8.90 -14.80
N LYS A 93 8.87 -7.72 -14.90
CA LYS A 93 9.58 -7.21 -16.08
C LYS A 93 10.65 -8.19 -16.57
N ASN A 94 11.42 -8.76 -15.65
CA ASN A 94 12.50 -9.70 -15.93
C ASN A 94 12.06 -11.17 -16.00
N SER A 95 10.78 -11.46 -15.75
CA SER A 95 10.21 -12.80 -15.86
C SER A 95 10.05 -13.25 -17.32
N ASN A 96 9.85 -14.56 -17.53
CA ASN A 96 9.54 -15.14 -18.83
C ASN A 96 8.05 -15.01 -19.21
N GLN A 97 7.26 -14.22 -18.49
CA GLN A 97 5.85 -13.97 -18.83
C GLN A 97 5.74 -13.23 -20.17
N HIS A 98 4.67 -13.53 -20.91
CA HIS A 98 4.39 -12.83 -22.15
C HIS A 98 4.14 -11.32 -21.89
N ASN A 99 4.57 -10.45 -22.81
CA ASN A 99 4.47 -9.00 -22.60
C ASN A 99 3.05 -8.52 -22.34
N ILE A 100 2.03 -9.14 -22.95
CA ILE A 100 0.63 -8.80 -22.68
C ILE A 100 0.24 -9.03 -21.22
N VAL A 101 0.75 -10.09 -20.58
CA VAL A 101 0.53 -10.36 -19.15
C VAL A 101 1.20 -9.30 -18.27
N LYS A 102 2.40 -8.87 -18.65
CA LYS A 102 3.14 -7.80 -17.95
C LYS A 102 2.40 -6.46 -17.99
N VAL A 103 1.80 -6.13 -19.15
CA VAL A 103 1.05 -4.88 -19.35
C VAL A 103 -0.33 -4.93 -18.67
N LEU A 104 -1.06 -6.04 -18.85
CA LEU A 104 -2.43 -6.20 -18.36
C LEU A 104 -2.52 -6.81 -16.95
N CYS A 105 -1.42 -6.83 -16.21
CA CYS A 105 -1.40 -7.31 -14.83
C CYS A 105 -2.50 -6.62 -14.00
N PRO A 106 -3.38 -7.38 -13.31
CA PRO A 106 -4.51 -6.82 -12.59
C PRO A 106 -4.10 -5.79 -11.53
N THR A 107 -4.82 -4.66 -11.45
CA THR A 107 -4.51 -3.62 -10.45
C THR A 107 -4.58 -4.15 -9.02
N ALA A 108 -5.59 -4.97 -8.70
CA ALA A 108 -5.71 -5.57 -7.37
C ALA A 108 -4.54 -6.53 -7.02
N TYR A 109 -3.92 -7.16 -8.02
CA TYR A 109 -2.69 -7.94 -7.81
C TYR A 109 -1.51 -7.03 -7.43
N LYS A 110 -1.40 -5.85 -8.08
CA LYS A 110 -0.31 -4.89 -7.82
C LYS A 110 -0.50 -4.17 -6.48
N GLU A 111 -1.67 -3.58 -6.28
CA GLU A 111 -1.97 -2.81 -5.05
C GLU A 111 -2.09 -3.70 -3.82
N GLY A 112 -2.72 -4.86 -3.97
CA GLY A 112 -2.80 -5.85 -2.90
C GLY A 112 -1.43 -6.35 -2.46
N TRP A 113 -0.51 -6.58 -3.41
CA TRP A 113 0.88 -6.92 -3.09
C TRP A 113 1.61 -5.78 -2.38
N ALA A 114 1.53 -4.55 -2.88
CA ALA A 114 2.23 -3.42 -2.28
C ALA A 114 1.73 -3.14 -0.86
N THR A 115 0.41 -3.24 -0.62
CA THR A 115 -0.19 -3.14 0.72
C THR A 115 0.27 -4.29 1.62
N TYR A 116 0.34 -5.52 1.10
CA TYR A 116 0.90 -6.66 1.84
C TYR A 116 2.37 -6.44 2.20
N ALA A 117 3.16 -5.96 1.25
CA ALA A 117 4.58 -5.66 1.41
C ALA A 117 4.83 -4.60 2.49
N GLU A 118 4.03 -3.52 2.49
CA GLU A 118 4.06 -2.48 3.51
C GLU A 118 3.80 -3.05 4.91
N HIS A 119 2.75 -3.86 5.05
CA HIS A 119 2.42 -4.50 6.33
C HIS A 119 3.46 -5.50 6.78
N TYR A 120 4.03 -6.26 5.85
CA TYR A 120 5.14 -7.18 6.15
C TYR A 120 6.36 -6.42 6.65
N ALA A 121 6.77 -5.38 5.94
CA ALA A 121 7.92 -4.54 6.30
C ALA A 121 7.71 -3.85 7.65
N ALA A 122 6.50 -3.36 7.95
CA ALA A 122 6.19 -2.73 9.23
C ALA A 122 6.43 -3.65 10.44
N ASN A 123 6.27 -4.96 10.29
CA ASN A 123 6.59 -5.92 11.36
C ASN A 123 8.09 -6.04 11.60
N LEU A 124 8.92 -5.69 10.63
CA LEU A 124 10.39 -5.76 10.69
C LEU A 124 11.04 -4.42 11.08
N TYR A 125 10.24 -3.37 11.25
CA TYR A 125 10.75 -2.04 11.58
C TYR A 125 11.37 -2.00 12.98
N GLY A 126 12.64 -1.63 13.04
CA GLY A 126 13.37 -1.54 14.31
C GLY A 126 13.51 -2.88 15.03
N THR A 127 13.61 -2.83 16.35
CA THR A 127 13.65 -4.04 17.20
C THR A 127 12.21 -4.52 17.47
N THR A 128 11.97 -5.81 17.32
CA THR A 128 10.65 -6.43 17.59
C THR A 128 10.12 -6.01 18.95
N ASP A 129 8.85 -5.60 18.99
CA ASP A 129 8.12 -5.11 20.16
C ASP A 129 8.72 -3.86 20.84
N SER A 130 9.68 -3.19 20.21
CA SER A 130 10.08 -1.85 20.65
C SER A 130 8.92 -0.85 20.47
N LYS A 131 8.99 0.28 21.18
CA LYS A 131 8.00 1.35 21.03
C LYS A 131 7.84 1.77 19.56
N ASP A 132 8.93 1.92 18.83
CA ASP A 132 8.93 2.35 17.44
C ASP A 132 8.32 1.29 16.51
N ASN A 133 8.62 0.01 16.74
CA ASN A 133 7.98 -1.10 16.05
C ASN A 133 6.46 -1.13 16.28
N LEU A 134 6.04 -0.99 17.54
CA LEU A 134 4.62 -0.96 17.88
C LEU A 134 3.89 0.23 17.25
N ILE A 135 4.51 1.42 17.24
CA ILE A 135 3.95 2.62 16.58
C ILE A 135 3.81 2.39 15.07
N MET A 136 4.83 1.84 14.41
CA MET A 136 4.79 1.54 12.98
C MET A 136 3.67 0.55 12.64
N ARG A 137 3.60 -0.56 13.38
CA ARG A 137 2.55 -1.58 13.21
C ARG A 137 1.14 -1.04 13.47
N TYR A 138 0.98 -0.21 14.49
CA TYR A 138 -0.29 0.45 14.78
C TYR A 138 -0.72 1.34 13.62
N ARG A 139 0.20 2.11 13.08
CA ARG A 139 -0.03 3.06 12.00
C ARG A 139 -0.53 2.37 10.73
N VAL A 140 0.18 1.35 10.23
CA VAL A 140 -0.26 0.62 9.03
C VAL A 140 -1.59 -0.11 9.27
N LYS A 141 -1.84 -0.64 10.47
CA LYS A 141 -3.13 -1.24 10.82
C LYS A 141 -4.27 -0.23 10.89
N LYS A 142 -4.01 1.00 11.33
CA LYS A 142 -5.00 2.07 11.31
C LYS A 142 -5.40 2.41 9.86
N VAL A 143 -4.43 2.57 8.96
CA VAL A 143 -4.69 2.81 7.54
C VAL A 143 -5.50 1.67 6.93
N LEU A 144 -5.16 0.43 7.25
CA LEU A 144 -5.90 -0.76 6.80
C LEU A 144 -7.36 -0.75 7.28
N ALA A 145 -7.60 -0.43 8.55
CA ALA A 145 -8.97 -0.35 9.09
C ALA A 145 -9.80 0.75 8.40
N GLN A 146 -9.20 1.91 8.15
CA GLN A 146 -9.84 2.98 7.35
C GLN A 146 -10.12 2.51 5.92
N GLY A 147 -9.20 1.75 5.34
CA GLY A 147 -9.35 1.17 4.01
C GLY A 147 -10.51 0.18 3.92
N TYR A 148 -10.70 -0.67 4.91
CA TYR A 148 -11.85 -1.57 4.96
C TYR A 148 -13.19 -0.81 5.04
N LEU A 149 -13.24 0.29 5.81
CA LEU A 149 -14.42 1.15 5.80
C LEU A 149 -14.69 1.73 4.41
N ARG A 150 -13.64 2.18 3.68
CA ARG A 150 -13.79 2.66 2.30
C ARG A 150 -14.34 1.59 1.37
N VAL A 151 -13.86 0.35 1.45
CA VAL A 151 -14.40 -0.76 0.65
C VAL A 151 -15.87 -1.01 0.95
N LEU A 152 -16.25 -1.03 2.23
CA LEU A 152 -17.64 -1.25 2.63
C LEU A 152 -18.56 -0.10 2.19
N VAL A 153 -18.08 1.14 2.28
CA VAL A 153 -18.84 2.30 1.80
C VAL A 153 -18.96 2.29 0.28
N ASP A 154 -17.89 1.96 -0.44
CA ASP A 154 -17.92 1.81 -1.91
C ASP A 154 -19.01 0.82 -2.34
N MET A 155 -19.07 -0.35 -1.70
CA MET A 155 -20.13 -1.33 -1.97
C MET A 155 -21.53 -0.79 -1.66
N LYS A 156 -21.71 -0.11 -0.53
CA LYS A 156 -23.00 0.49 -0.16
C LYS A 156 -23.44 1.57 -1.14
N VAL A 157 -22.52 2.42 -1.57
CA VAL A 157 -22.83 3.53 -2.50
C VAL A 157 -23.08 3.02 -3.91
N ASN A 158 -22.15 2.22 -4.46
CA ASN A 158 -22.16 1.84 -5.87
C ASN A 158 -23.02 0.58 -6.17
N TYR A 159 -23.26 -0.25 -5.19
CA TYR A 159 -24.09 -1.47 -5.35
C TYR A 159 -25.49 -1.30 -4.72
N ASP A 160 -25.55 -0.80 -3.47
CA ASP A 160 -26.83 -0.63 -2.76
C ASP A 160 -27.52 0.72 -3.06
N GLY A 161 -26.80 1.70 -3.63
CA GLY A 161 -27.33 3.01 -4.01
C GLY A 161 -27.66 3.94 -2.83
N VAL A 162 -26.98 3.77 -1.69
CA VAL A 162 -27.24 4.57 -0.47
C VAL A 162 -26.71 5.99 -0.59
N SER A 163 -27.29 6.92 0.16
CA SER A 163 -26.87 8.33 0.23
C SER A 163 -25.76 8.55 1.26
N ALA A 164 -25.12 9.73 1.22
CA ALA A 164 -24.16 10.15 2.25
C ALA A 164 -24.78 10.14 3.66
N LYS A 165 -26.06 10.49 3.78
CA LYS A 165 -26.79 10.45 5.06
C LYS A 165 -27.00 9.04 5.59
N ASP A 166 -27.23 8.07 4.68
CA ASP A 166 -27.33 6.66 5.06
C ASP A 166 -25.98 6.13 5.54
N ILE A 167 -24.88 6.55 4.92
CA ILE A 167 -23.52 6.22 5.37
C ILE A 167 -23.26 6.79 6.77
N GLU A 168 -23.60 8.04 7.02
CA GLU A 168 -23.49 8.66 8.36
C GLU A 168 -24.26 7.85 9.41
N THR A 169 -25.50 7.51 9.12
CA THR A 169 -26.35 6.67 9.99
C THR A 169 -25.73 5.30 10.23
N TRP A 170 -25.26 4.64 9.18
CA TRP A 170 -24.59 3.34 9.29
C TRP A 170 -23.29 3.40 10.12
N LEU A 171 -22.48 4.43 9.93
CA LEU A 171 -21.27 4.65 10.74
C LEU A 171 -21.60 4.82 12.23
N THR A 172 -22.66 5.56 12.54
CA THR A 172 -23.11 5.80 13.91
C THR A 172 -23.75 4.57 14.54
N ASP A 173 -24.72 3.97 13.85
CA ASP A 173 -25.61 2.98 14.44
C ASP A 173 -25.06 1.56 14.35
N THR A 174 -24.36 1.22 13.28
CA THR A 174 -23.85 -0.13 13.04
C THR A 174 -22.36 -0.24 13.37
N VAL A 175 -21.53 0.65 12.84
CA VAL A 175 -20.09 0.65 13.10
C VAL A 175 -19.79 1.18 14.52
N LYS A 176 -20.74 1.93 15.11
CA LYS A 176 -20.57 2.56 16.43
C LYS A 176 -19.42 3.56 16.48
N LEU A 177 -19.15 4.20 15.35
CA LEU A 177 -18.21 5.30 15.31
C LEU A 177 -18.78 6.47 16.14
N ASN A 178 -17.91 7.16 16.87
CA ASN A 178 -18.29 8.36 17.61
C ASN A 178 -17.34 9.50 17.27
N GLU A 179 -17.71 10.73 17.62
CA GLU A 179 -16.95 11.95 17.29
C GLU A 179 -15.52 11.97 17.88
N HIS A 180 -15.26 11.15 18.88
CA HIS A 180 -13.94 10.98 19.47
C HIS A 180 -13.17 9.80 18.87
N ALA A 181 -13.75 9.11 17.88
CA ALA A 181 -13.06 8.01 17.23
C ALA A 181 -11.81 8.53 16.50
N TYR A 182 -10.69 7.89 16.76
CA TYR A 182 -9.40 8.27 16.19
C TYR A 182 -9.39 8.29 14.65
N PHE A 183 -10.33 7.60 14.01
CA PHE A 183 -10.49 7.59 12.55
C PHE A 183 -10.98 8.93 11.98
N LEU A 184 -11.64 9.75 12.77
CA LEU A 184 -12.18 11.05 12.36
C LEU A 184 -11.12 12.16 12.37
N ASN A 185 -10.04 11.97 13.12
CA ASN A 185 -8.98 12.95 13.24
C ASN A 185 -7.98 12.77 12.12
N SER A 186 -7.94 13.69 11.17
CA SER A 186 -6.85 13.82 10.23
C SER A 186 -5.71 14.59 10.89
N SER A 187 -4.51 14.01 11.00
CA SER A 187 -3.32 14.78 11.30
C SER A 187 -2.88 15.51 10.03
N ALA A 188 -2.92 16.83 10.06
CA ALA A 188 -2.25 17.65 9.08
C ALA A 188 -1.04 18.30 9.76
N GLN A 189 0.02 18.57 9.01
CA GLN A 189 1.11 19.38 9.53
C GLN A 189 0.65 20.83 9.68
N ASP A 190 1.14 21.48 10.72
CA ASP A 190 0.99 22.92 10.86
C ASP A 190 1.75 23.58 9.68
N PRO A 191 1.11 24.37 8.82
CA PRO A 191 1.78 25.02 7.68
C PRO A 191 2.85 26.00 8.10
N TYR A 192 2.91 26.37 9.37
CA TYR A 192 3.87 27.34 9.93
C TYR A 192 4.91 26.71 10.87
N ASP A 193 4.69 25.47 11.30
CA ASP A 193 5.63 24.72 12.14
C ASP A 193 5.60 23.23 11.78
N SER A 194 6.55 22.82 10.97
CA SER A 194 6.70 21.45 10.47
C SER A 194 6.87 20.38 11.56
N LYS A 195 7.19 20.77 12.78
CA LYS A 195 7.32 19.87 13.93
C LYS A 195 6.01 19.70 14.72
N LYS A 196 4.99 20.49 14.38
CA LYS A 196 3.71 20.48 15.08
C LYS A 196 2.64 19.82 14.24
N LEU A 197 2.11 18.73 14.75
CA LEU A 197 0.92 18.09 14.17
C LEU A 197 -0.33 18.87 14.61
N VAL A 198 -1.08 19.36 13.64
CA VAL A 198 -2.41 19.94 13.87
C VAL A 198 -3.45 18.85 13.65
N TYR A 199 -4.22 18.54 14.65
CA TYR A 199 -5.37 17.67 14.53
C TYR A 199 -6.56 18.50 14.04
N LYS A 200 -7.06 18.17 12.83
CA LYS A 200 -8.33 18.70 12.36
C LYS A 200 -9.42 17.74 12.80
N GLU A 201 -10.25 18.18 13.74
CA GLU A 201 -11.46 17.44 14.08
C GLU A 201 -12.42 17.46 12.89
N SER A 202 -12.85 16.28 12.45
CA SER A 202 -13.90 16.12 11.45
C SER A 202 -15.12 15.54 12.16
N THR A 203 -16.30 16.03 11.82
CA THR A 203 -17.55 15.41 12.29
C THR A 203 -17.77 14.05 11.60
N ILE A 204 -18.62 13.19 12.16
CA ILE A 204 -19.03 11.94 11.48
C ILE A 204 -19.68 12.27 10.15
N SER A 205 -20.44 13.36 10.07
CA SER A 205 -21.10 13.82 8.83
C SER A 205 -20.08 14.19 7.75
N ASP A 206 -19.02 14.94 8.10
CA ASP A 206 -17.93 15.28 7.16
C ASP A 206 -17.21 14.02 6.69
N PHE A 207 -16.94 13.10 7.62
CA PHE A 207 -16.26 11.84 7.30
C PHE A 207 -17.12 10.97 6.38
N ALA A 208 -18.42 10.82 6.67
CA ALA A 208 -19.36 10.08 5.82
C ALA A 208 -19.46 10.69 4.42
N THR A 209 -19.53 12.03 4.35
CA THR A 209 -19.59 12.78 3.10
C THR A 209 -18.33 12.55 2.26
N ASN A 210 -17.16 12.62 2.87
CA ASN A 210 -15.89 12.37 2.18
C ASN A 210 -15.80 10.92 1.68
N LEU A 211 -16.18 9.92 2.49
CA LEU A 211 -16.21 8.53 2.07
C LEU A 211 -17.19 8.29 0.90
N TYR A 212 -18.35 8.96 0.93
CA TYR A 212 -19.34 8.88 -0.14
C TYR A 212 -18.79 9.45 -1.46
N PHE A 213 -18.17 10.62 -1.42
CA PHE A 213 -17.55 11.20 -2.61
C PHE A 213 -16.36 10.39 -3.12
N ASP A 214 -15.51 9.86 -2.23
CA ASP A 214 -14.43 8.95 -2.62
C ASP A 214 -14.97 7.75 -3.40
N ALA A 215 -16.06 7.14 -2.91
CA ALA A 215 -16.69 5.99 -3.55
C ALA A 215 -17.26 6.32 -4.95
N ILE A 216 -17.86 7.50 -5.13
CA ILE A 216 -18.38 7.94 -6.44
C ILE A 216 -17.26 8.30 -7.40
N MET A 217 -16.24 9.00 -6.94
CA MET A 217 -15.16 9.49 -7.79
C MET A 217 -14.20 8.38 -8.21
N GLN A 218 -14.05 7.36 -7.39
CA GLN A 218 -13.10 6.26 -7.59
C GLN A 218 -13.73 4.90 -7.27
N PRO A 219 -14.76 4.48 -8.01
CA PRO A 219 -15.46 3.22 -7.73
C PRO A 219 -14.49 2.02 -7.78
N ALA A 220 -14.59 1.13 -6.80
CA ALA A 220 -13.76 -0.05 -6.58
C ALA A 220 -12.27 0.21 -6.33
N ASN A 221 -11.81 1.47 -6.32
CA ASN A 221 -10.39 1.77 -6.10
C ASN A 221 -9.89 1.25 -4.75
N ALA A 222 -10.61 1.53 -3.66
CA ALA A 222 -10.25 1.03 -2.33
C ALA A 222 -10.17 -0.50 -2.26
N ALA A 223 -11.00 -1.20 -3.03
CA ALA A 223 -10.98 -2.67 -3.07
C ALA A 223 -9.69 -3.22 -3.68
N THR A 224 -9.06 -2.52 -4.63
CA THR A 224 -7.79 -2.98 -5.22
C THR A 224 -6.69 -3.07 -4.18
N TYR A 225 -6.64 -2.15 -3.22
CA TYR A 225 -5.68 -2.11 -2.12
C TYR A 225 -6.06 -3.08 -1.00
N TYR A 226 -7.21 -2.87 -0.39
CA TYR A 226 -7.54 -3.46 0.91
C TYR A 226 -8.18 -4.83 0.80
N TYR A 227 -9.05 -5.06 -0.16
CA TYR A 227 -9.50 -6.42 -0.49
C TYR A 227 -8.37 -7.18 -1.20
N GLY A 228 -7.60 -6.52 -2.05
CA GLY A 228 -6.37 -7.06 -2.63
C GLY A 228 -5.40 -7.57 -1.58
N TYR A 229 -5.14 -6.81 -0.51
CA TYR A 229 -4.33 -7.23 0.63
C TYR A 229 -4.84 -8.53 1.28
N ILE A 230 -6.15 -8.63 1.50
CA ILE A 230 -6.76 -9.86 2.04
C ILE A 230 -6.45 -11.05 1.11
N GLN A 231 -6.66 -10.88 -0.20
CA GLN A 231 -6.45 -11.93 -1.18
C GLN A 231 -4.97 -12.38 -1.27
N VAL A 232 -4.03 -11.42 -1.25
CA VAL A 232 -2.59 -11.74 -1.20
C VAL A 232 -2.26 -12.52 0.08
N THR A 233 -2.73 -12.03 1.22
CA THR A 233 -2.52 -12.68 2.51
C THR A 233 -3.08 -14.10 2.54
N ASP A 234 -4.27 -14.32 1.98
CA ASP A 234 -4.89 -15.63 1.88
C ASP A 234 -4.07 -16.59 1.01
N VAL A 235 -3.58 -16.12 -0.14
CA VAL A 235 -2.73 -16.92 -1.03
C VAL A 235 -1.42 -17.31 -0.33
N ILE A 236 -0.70 -16.35 0.26
CA ILE A 236 0.56 -16.61 0.96
C ILE A 236 0.34 -17.59 2.13
N ASN A 237 -0.69 -17.37 2.94
CA ASN A 237 -1.04 -18.25 4.05
C ASN A 237 -1.48 -19.65 3.57
N GLY A 238 -2.22 -19.72 2.47
CA GLY A 238 -2.63 -21.00 1.87
C GLY A 238 -1.44 -21.82 1.39
N LEU A 239 -0.47 -21.17 0.72
CA LEU A 239 0.77 -21.81 0.28
C LEU A 239 1.61 -22.29 1.45
N THR A 240 1.80 -21.48 2.49
CA THR A 240 2.58 -21.87 3.67
C THR A 240 1.91 -23.03 4.42
N LYS A 241 0.58 -23.08 4.52
CA LYS A 241 -0.15 -24.24 5.07
C LYS A 241 0.05 -25.52 4.24
N LYS A 242 0.35 -25.39 2.95
CA LYS A 242 0.71 -26.51 2.05
C LYS A 242 2.18 -26.91 2.13
N GLY A 243 2.97 -26.28 3.00
CA GLY A 243 4.39 -26.62 3.25
C GLY A 243 5.38 -25.80 2.44
N TYR A 244 4.96 -24.78 1.72
CA TYR A 244 5.88 -23.84 1.11
C TYR A 244 6.62 -23.04 2.19
N SER A 245 7.91 -22.81 2.02
CA SER A 245 8.60 -21.79 2.82
C SER A 245 8.00 -20.41 2.50
N LEU A 246 8.19 -19.43 3.37
CA LEU A 246 7.71 -18.08 3.09
C LEU A 246 8.34 -17.48 1.82
N TYR A 247 9.62 -17.77 1.59
CA TYR A 247 10.33 -17.43 0.35
C TYR A 247 9.64 -18.03 -0.87
N ASP A 248 9.34 -19.34 -0.84
CA ASP A 248 8.70 -20.04 -1.97
C ASP A 248 7.26 -19.58 -2.17
N ALA A 249 6.54 -19.23 -1.10
CA ALA A 249 5.19 -18.68 -1.18
C ALA A 249 5.20 -17.30 -1.86
N HIS A 250 6.10 -16.39 -1.49
CA HIS A 250 6.27 -15.10 -2.17
C HIS A 250 6.67 -15.29 -3.64
N LYS A 251 7.62 -16.21 -3.90
CA LYS A 251 8.03 -16.53 -5.26
C LYS A 251 6.87 -17.06 -6.10
N ALA A 252 6.11 -18.01 -5.58
CA ALA A 252 4.96 -18.60 -6.25
C ALA A 252 3.88 -17.54 -6.58
N PHE A 253 3.62 -16.59 -5.67
CA PHE A 253 2.73 -15.47 -5.93
C PHE A 253 3.26 -14.57 -7.05
N LEU A 254 4.52 -14.17 -6.99
CA LEU A 254 5.16 -13.28 -7.99
C LEU A 254 5.25 -13.93 -9.38
N ASP A 255 5.39 -15.25 -9.45
CA ASP A 255 5.40 -16.03 -10.70
C ASP A 255 4.00 -16.17 -11.34
N ALA A 256 2.96 -15.67 -10.68
CA ALA A 256 1.57 -15.79 -11.13
C ALA A 256 0.86 -14.43 -11.20
N PRO A 257 1.22 -13.52 -12.11
CA PRO A 257 0.65 -12.18 -12.22
C PRO A 257 -0.75 -12.22 -12.87
N TYR A 258 -1.67 -12.91 -12.21
CA TYR A 258 -3.02 -13.18 -12.69
C TYR A 258 -4.08 -12.66 -11.73
N THR A 259 -5.35 -12.93 -12.02
CA THR A 259 -6.43 -12.70 -11.04
C THR A 259 -6.29 -13.65 -9.84
N PHE A 260 -6.79 -13.25 -8.69
CA PHE A 260 -6.69 -14.09 -7.48
C PHE A 260 -7.38 -15.45 -7.64
N THR A 261 -8.48 -15.51 -8.41
CA THR A 261 -9.14 -16.78 -8.74
C THR A 261 -8.20 -17.71 -9.49
N GLN A 262 -7.55 -17.20 -10.54
CA GLN A 262 -6.59 -17.99 -11.31
C GLN A 262 -5.36 -18.43 -10.49
N ILE A 263 -4.89 -17.58 -9.59
CA ILE A 263 -3.78 -17.91 -8.68
C ILE A 263 -4.22 -19.05 -7.74
N LYS A 264 -5.40 -18.93 -7.12
CA LYS A 264 -5.93 -19.96 -6.22
C LYS A 264 -6.16 -21.29 -6.95
N GLU A 265 -6.75 -21.26 -8.13
CA GLU A 265 -6.91 -22.46 -9.00
C GLU A 265 -5.56 -23.09 -9.34
N LYS A 266 -4.57 -22.29 -9.76
CA LYS A 266 -3.21 -22.78 -10.11
C LYS A 266 -2.56 -23.54 -8.98
N TYR A 267 -2.75 -23.11 -7.74
CA TYR A 267 -2.11 -23.72 -6.57
C TYR A 267 -3.07 -24.59 -5.73
N GLY A 268 -4.33 -24.74 -6.16
CA GLY A 268 -5.35 -25.54 -5.48
C GLY A 268 -5.70 -25.01 -4.10
N LEU A 269 -5.82 -23.69 -3.93
CA LEU A 269 -6.11 -22.98 -2.67
C LEU A 269 -7.61 -22.74 -2.51
#